data_67a824308c86b702a3a978d11c3932e8
#
_entry.id   67a824308c86b702a3a978d11c3932e8
#
_cell.length_a   1.000
_cell.length_b   1.000
_cell.length_c   1.000
_cell.angle_alpha   90.00
_cell.angle_beta   90.00
_cell.angle_gamma   90.00
#
_symmetry.space_group_name_H-M   'P 1'
#
loop_
_entity.id
_entity.type
_entity.pdbx_description
1 polymer ?
#
loop_
_entity_poly.entity_id
_entity_poly.type
_entity_poly.pdbx_seq_one_letter_code
_entity_poly.pdbx_strand_id
1 'polypeptide(L)'
;PQPYVTTVMAANSDVRIALDVTKEWENLSTDGSTVVTGVIAVNADYYEKNKAAVAKFMEEYENSVDFVNSNVDTAAEYVEEFGIFKAAVAKKAIPYCNITFIKSNEMKTRINQYLTILYESNPSSVGGSMPDDNFYAE
;
A
#
# COMPACT_ATOMS: atom_id res chain seq x y z
N PRO A 1 11.21 -3.04 -4.41
CA PRO A 1 9.84 -3.41 -4.04
C PRO A 1 9.46 -4.79 -4.60
N GLN A 2 8.43 -5.42 -4.00
CA GLN A 2 7.82 -6.62 -4.54
C GLN A 2 6.95 -6.26 -5.77
N PRO A 3 6.78 -7.18 -6.73
CA PRO A 3 7.37 -8.53 -6.80
C PRO A 3 8.75 -8.59 -7.46
N TYR A 4 9.35 -7.46 -7.79
CA TYR A 4 10.65 -7.41 -8.50
C TYR A 4 11.78 -8.05 -7.69
N VAL A 5 11.81 -7.86 -6.38
CA VAL A 5 12.79 -8.52 -5.49
C VAL A 5 12.72 -10.04 -5.63
N THR A 6 11.49 -10.58 -5.56
CA THR A 6 11.27 -12.03 -5.73
C THR A 6 11.74 -12.51 -7.11
N THR A 7 11.48 -11.74 -8.17
CA THR A 7 11.93 -12.07 -9.53
C THR A 7 13.45 -12.10 -9.65
N VAL A 8 14.13 -11.07 -9.14
CA VAL A 8 15.59 -10.97 -9.19
C VAL A 8 16.25 -12.09 -8.39
N MET A 9 15.77 -12.37 -7.18
CA MET A 9 16.31 -13.46 -6.36
C MET A 9 16.03 -14.85 -6.95
N ALA A 10 14.94 -15.01 -7.69
CA ALA A 10 14.65 -16.26 -8.41
C ALA A 10 15.59 -16.47 -9.63
N ALA A 11 16.03 -15.37 -10.26
CA ALA A 11 16.92 -15.41 -11.41
C ALA A 11 18.42 -15.52 -11.03
N ASN A 12 18.80 -15.07 -9.84
CA ASN A 12 20.18 -15.08 -9.37
C ASN A 12 20.25 -15.38 -7.86
N SER A 13 20.77 -16.55 -7.52
CA SER A 13 20.92 -17.02 -6.14
C SER A 13 21.96 -16.25 -5.31
N ASP A 14 22.86 -15.49 -5.95
CA ASP A 14 23.87 -14.68 -5.26
C ASP A 14 23.29 -13.35 -4.74
N VAL A 15 22.09 -12.99 -5.19
CA VAL A 15 21.39 -11.79 -4.72
C VAL A 15 20.70 -12.07 -3.39
N ARG A 16 20.90 -11.16 -2.42
CA ARG A 16 20.24 -11.18 -1.12
C ARG A 16 19.66 -9.82 -0.77
N ILE A 17 18.65 -9.82 0.06
CA ILE A 17 18.15 -8.59 0.69
C ILE A 17 19.16 -8.14 1.75
N ALA A 18 19.77 -6.99 1.57
CA ALA A 18 20.72 -6.40 2.51
C ALA A 18 19.99 -5.60 3.61
N LEU A 19 18.98 -4.81 3.22
CA LEU A 19 18.16 -3.97 4.10
C LEU A 19 16.71 -4.06 3.66
N ASP A 20 15.80 -4.09 4.64
CA ASP A 20 14.37 -3.92 4.44
C ASP A 20 13.99 -2.50 4.88
N VAL A 21 13.71 -1.63 3.91
CA VAL A 21 13.47 -0.20 4.16
C VAL A 21 12.26 0.02 5.09
N THR A 22 11.22 -0.82 5.01
CA THR A 22 10.07 -0.73 5.91
C THR A 22 10.49 -1.00 7.36
N LYS A 23 11.28 -2.05 7.58
CA LYS A 23 11.78 -2.38 8.93
C LYS A 23 12.75 -1.34 9.47
N GLU A 24 13.63 -0.81 8.61
CA GLU A 24 14.54 0.26 9.03
C GLU A 24 13.77 1.54 9.39
N TRP A 25 12.71 1.88 8.64
CA TRP A 25 11.83 2.98 8.98
C TRP A 25 11.15 2.76 10.36
N GLU A 26 10.55 1.60 10.56
CA GLU A 26 9.88 1.26 11.82
C GLU A 26 10.84 1.27 13.02
N ASN A 27 12.08 0.82 12.84
CA ASN A 27 13.13 0.86 13.87
C ASN A 27 13.55 2.29 14.25
N LEU A 28 13.51 3.21 13.32
CA LEU A 28 13.88 4.62 13.54
C LEU A 28 12.69 5.48 13.96
N SER A 29 11.48 5.02 13.71
CA SER A 29 10.25 5.74 14.05
C SER A 29 10.07 5.83 15.56
N THR A 30 9.87 7.05 16.07
CA THR A 30 9.57 7.31 17.48
C THR A 30 8.09 7.51 17.75
N ASP A 31 7.28 7.68 16.71
CA ASP A 31 5.85 7.95 16.75
C ASP A 31 4.98 6.79 16.24
N GLY A 32 5.62 5.64 15.90
CA GLY A 32 4.95 4.48 15.35
C GLY A 32 4.56 4.63 13.88
N SER A 33 5.12 5.61 13.16
CA SER A 33 4.89 5.77 11.73
C SER A 33 5.42 4.57 10.93
N THR A 34 4.81 4.32 9.79
CA THR A 34 5.23 3.30 8.83
C THR A 34 5.26 3.88 7.42
N VAL A 35 5.96 3.19 6.52
CA VAL A 35 5.99 3.60 5.11
C VAL A 35 4.63 3.34 4.46
N VAL A 36 4.03 4.39 3.91
CA VAL A 36 2.79 4.29 3.12
C VAL A 36 3.15 4.26 1.65
N THR A 37 3.03 3.10 1.02
CA THR A 37 3.44 2.88 -0.38
C THR A 37 2.30 3.01 -1.39
N GLY A 38 1.05 2.96 -0.96
CA GLY A 38 -0.12 3.06 -1.83
C GLY A 38 -1.34 3.57 -1.09
N VAL A 39 -2.15 4.35 -1.79
CA VAL A 39 -3.43 4.87 -1.30
C VAL A 39 -4.48 4.78 -2.41
N ILE A 40 -5.75 4.71 -2.03
CA ILE A 40 -6.86 4.93 -2.95
C ILE A 40 -7.17 6.43 -2.92
N ALA A 41 -7.14 7.06 -4.09
CA ALA A 41 -7.56 8.44 -4.25
C ALA A 41 -8.84 8.51 -5.07
N VAL A 42 -9.75 9.37 -4.68
CA VAL A 42 -11.01 9.63 -5.38
C VAL A 42 -11.12 11.13 -5.70
N ASN A 43 -11.66 11.45 -6.88
CA ASN A 43 -11.95 12.84 -7.21
C ASN A 43 -13.04 13.38 -6.27
N ALA A 44 -12.82 14.55 -5.66
CA ALA A 44 -13.71 15.12 -4.65
C ALA A 44 -15.15 15.34 -5.18
N ASP A 45 -15.31 15.88 -6.38
CA ASP A 45 -16.63 16.09 -6.99
C ASP A 45 -17.35 14.77 -7.27
N TYR A 46 -16.60 13.73 -7.65
CA TYR A 46 -17.16 12.40 -7.85
C TYR A 46 -17.61 11.81 -6.51
N TYR A 47 -16.77 11.91 -5.48
CA TYR A 47 -17.08 11.44 -4.13
C TYR A 47 -18.37 12.03 -3.60
N GLU A 48 -18.50 13.37 -3.65
CA GLU A 48 -19.69 14.05 -3.15
C GLU A 48 -20.99 13.63 -3.86
N LYS A 49 -20.90 13.35 -5.16
CA LYS A 49 -22.07 12.95 -5.98
C LYS A 49 -22.40 11.46 -5.90
N ASN A 50 -21.44 10.62 -5.45
CA ASN A 50 -21.53 9.17 -5.57
C ASN A 50 -21.11 8.44 -4.28
N LYS A 51 -21.39 9.02 -3.11
CA LYS A 51 -20.96 8.43 -1.80
C LYS A 51 -21.31 6.96 -1.64
N ALA A 52 -22.53 6.56 -2.03
CA ALA A 52 -22.96 5.16 -1.94
C ALA A 52 -22.14 4.23 -2.84
N ALA A 53 -21.76 4.67 -4.05
CA ALA A 53 -20.94 3.88 -4.96
C ALA A 53 -19.51 3.75 -4.44
N VAL A 54 -18.95 4.81 -3.87
CA VAL A 54 -17.62 4.77 -3.25
C VAL A 54 -17.62 3.87 -2.02
N ALA A 55 -18.64 3.96 -1.16
CA ALA A 55 -18.76 3.08 0.00
C ALA A 55 -18.84 1.60 -0.41
N LYS A 56 -19.62 1.28 -1.46
CA LYS A 56 -19.70 -0.09 -1.99
C LYS A 56 -18.37 -0.56 -2.57
N PHE A 57 -17.68 0.30 -3.32
CA PHE A 57 -16.33 0.00 -3.82
C PHE A 57 -15.36 -0.31 -2.67
N MET A 58 -15.38 0.47 -1.60
CA MET A 58 -14.49 0.28 -0.46
C MET A 58 -14.77 -1.05 0.27
N GLU A 59 -16.05 -1.44 0.41
CA GLU A 59 -16.44 -2.75 0.94
C GLU A 59 -15.88 -3.92 0.08
N GLU A 60 -16.06 -3.84 -1.23
CA GLU A 60 -15.56 -4.87 -2.15
C GLU A 60 -14.02 -4.91 -2.19
N TYR A 61 -13.38 -3.74 -2.05
CA TYR A 61 -11.92 -3.66 -1.97
C TYR A 61 -11.38 -4.29 -0.69
N GLU A 62 -12.01 -4.03 0.47
CA GLU A 62 -11.69 -4.68 1.75
C GLU A 62 -11.79 -6.21 1.62
N ASN A 63 -12.90 -6.72 1.07
CA ASN A 63 -13.10 -8.13 0.81
C ASN A 63 -12.01 -8.71 -0.13
N SER A 64 -11.58 -7.96 -1.14
CA SER A 64 -10.51 -8.38 -2.05
C SER A 64 -9.16 -8.47 -1.36
N VAL A 65 -8.84 -7.52 -0.48
CA VAL A 65 -7.61 -7.55 0.34
C VAL A 65 -7.60 -8.77 1.26
N ASP A 66 -8.71 -9.04 1.94
CA ASP A 66 -8.87 -10.20 2.82
C ASP A 66 -8.74 -11.51 2.03
N PHE A 67 -9.36 -11.57 0.85
CA PHE A 67 -9.27 -12.74 -0.03
C PHE A 67 -7.82 -13.01 -0.44
N VAL A 68 -7.10 -12.00 -0.91
CA VAL A 68 -5.70 -12.14 -1.37
C VAL A 68 -4.80 -12.65 -0.24
N ASN A 69 -4.95 -12.11 0.96
CA ASN A 69 -4.16 -12.50 2.11
C ASN A 69 -4.50 -13.91 2.63
N SER A 70 -5.76 -14.32 2.52
CA SER A 70 -6.24 -15.61 3.01
C SER A 70 -6.11 -16.74 1.99
N ASN A 71 -6.01 -16.42 0.69
CA ASN A 71 -6.05 -17.39 -0.40
C ASN A 71 -4.90 -17.14 -1.40
N VAL A 72 -3.67 -17.06 -0.90
CA VAL A 72 -2.47 -16.65 -1.68
C VAL A 72 -2.30 -17.46 -2.97
N ASP A 73 -2.57 -18.77 -2.94
CA ASP A 73 -2.42 -19.65 -4.11
C ASP A 73 -3.40 -19.26 -5.22
N THR A 74 -4.68 -19.16 -4.90
CA THR A 74 -5.72 -18.75 -5.86
C THR A 74 -5.53 -17.29 -6.32
N ALA A 75 -5.16 -16.41 -5.41
CA ALA A 75 -4.83 -15.03 -5.76
C ALA A 75 -3.66 -14.95 -6.76
N ALA A 76 -2.64 -15.77 -6.59
CA ALA A 76 -1.52 -15.85 -7.51
C ALA A 76 -1.93 -16.36 -8.91
N GLU A 77 -2.88 -17.29 -8.99
CA GLU A 77 -3.46 -17.74 -10.26
C GLU A 77 -4.20 -16.60 -10.97
N TYR A 78 -5.00 -15.81 -10.26
CA TYR A 78 -5.66 -14.64 -10.82
C TYR A 78 -4.65 -13.56 -11.28
N VAL A 79 -3.58 -13.34 -10.54
CA VAL A 79 -2.50 -12.43 -10.94
C VAL A 79 -1.91 -12.83 -12.30
N GLU A 80 -1.73 -14.14 -12.56
CA GLU A 80 -1.28 -14.64 -13.86
C GLU A 80 -2.37 -14.56 -14.93
N GLU A 81 -3.61 -14.90 -14.60
CA GLU A 81 -4.76 -14.81 -15.52
C GLU A 81 -4.93 -13.38 -16.06
N PHE A 82 -4.80 -12.38 -15.19
CA PHE A 82 -4.83 -10.97 -15.56
C PHE A 82 -3.53 -10.44 -16.20
N GLY A 83 -2.53 -11.30 -16.42
CA GLY A 83 -1.28 -10.95 -17.09
C GLY A 83 -0.37 -10.01 -16.29
N ILE A 84 -0.53 -9.95 -14.97
CA ILE A 84 0.25 -9.04 -14.11
C ILE A 84 1.64 -9.65 -13.84
N PHE A 85 1.70 -10.85 -13.28
CA PHE A 85 2.92 -11.64 -13.07
C PHE A 85 2.63 -13.14 -13.17
N LYS A 86 3.68 -13.94 -13.34
CA LYS A 86 3.54 -15.40 -13.28
C LYS A 86 3.11 -15.87 -11.89
N ALA A 87 2.19 -16.83 -11.81
CA ALA A 87 1.65 -17.34 -10.56
C ALA A 87 2.73 -17.78 -9.56
N ALA A 88 3.78 -18.46 -10.06
CA ALA A 88 4.89 -18.89 -9.23
C ALA A 88 5.68 -17.73 -8.57
N VAL A 89 5.74 -16.57 -9.22
CA VAL A 89 6.35 -15.34 -8.67
C VAL A 89 5.36 -14.68 -7.70
N ALA A 90 4.11 -14.51 -8.12
CA ALA A 90 3.05 -13.89 -7.32
C ALA A 90 2.86 -14.61 -5.97
N LYS A 91 2.79 -15.95 -5.99
CA LYS A 91 2.67 -16.77 -4.78
C LYS A 91 3.77 -16.49 -3.74
N LYS A 92 5.01 -16.33 -4.21
CA LYS A 92 6.14 -16.01 -3.33
C LYS A 92 6.18 -14.55 -2.88
N ALA A 93 5.67 -13.64 -3.72
CA ALA A 93 5.76 -12.20 -3.48
C ALA A 93 4.62 -11.67 -2.59
N ILE A 94 3.38 -12.16 -2.77
CA ILE A 94 2.17 -11.67 -2.08
C ILE A 94 2.38 -11.53 -0.56
N PRO A 95 2.96 -12.51 0.17
CA PRO A 95 3.18 -12.38 1.62
C PRO A 95 4.09 -11.22 2.04
N TYR A 96 4.86 -10.66 1.10
CA TYR A 96 5.80 -9.56 1.34
C TYR A 96 5.36 -8.24 0.69
N CYS A 97 4.17 -8.21 0.07
CA CYS A 97 3.64 -7.00 -0.56
C CYS A 97 3.00 -6.03 0.44
N ASN A 98 2.83 -6.43 1.71
CA ASN A 98 2.15 -5.65 2.74
C ASN A 98 0.75 -5.16 2.27
N ILE A 99 -0.01 -6.04 1.61
CA ILE A 99 -1.35 -5.74 1.13
C ILE A 99 -2.26 -5.59 2.34
N THR A 100 -2.77 -4.38 2.56
CA THR A 100 -3.60 -4.07 3.72
C THR A 100 -4.70 -3.09 3.35
N PHE A 101 -5.79 -3.11 4.11
CA PHE A 101 -6.88 -2.16 4.00
C PHE A 101 -7.00 -1.40 5.32
N ILE A 102 -6.76 -0.09 5.26
CA ILE A 102 -6.83 0.81 6.41
C ILE A 102 -7.71 1.98 6.02
N LYS A 103 -8.68 2.32 6.87
CA LYS A 103 -9.69 3.37 6.62
C LYS A 103 -9.89 4.28 7.83
N SER A 104 -10.67 5.32 7.64
CA SER A 104 -11.12 6.25 8.68
C SER A 104 -9.95 6.88 9.47
N ASN A 105 -10.09 7.04 10.77
CA ASN A 105 -9.10 7.72 11.61
C ASN A 105 -7.72 7.05 11.60
N GLU A 106 -7.65 5.73 11.49
CA GLU A 106 -6.36 5.04 11.41
C GLU A 106 -5.63 5.38 10.11
N MET A 107 -6.33 5.38 8.97
CA MET A 107 -5.78 5.82 7.68
C MET A 107 -5.26 7.25 7.77
N LYS A 108 -6.07 8.18 8.28
CA LYS A 108 -5.68 9.59 8.44
C LYS A 108 -4.44 9.73 9.32
N THR A 109 -4.39 9.04 10.45
CA THR A 109 -3.25 9.08 11.36
C THR A 109 -1.97 8.59 10.67
N ARG A 110 -2.01 7.43 10.04
CA ARG A 110 -0.83 6.84 9.38
C ARG A 110 -0.34 7.68 8.21
N ILE A 111 -1.24 8.17 7.37
CA ILE A 111 -0.88 9.05 6.25
C ILE A 111 -0.27 10.36 6.79
N ASN A 112 -0.88 10.98 7.79
CA ASN A 112 -0.38 12.24 8.35
C ASN A 112 1.02 12.08 8.97
N GLN A 113 1.26 11.04 9.75
CA GLN A 113 2.59 10.74 10.30
C GLN A 113 3.63 10.59 9.19
N TYR A 114 3.32 9.80 8.15
CA TYR A 114 4.23 9.60 7.02
C TYR A 114 4.50 10.91 6.25
N LEU A 115 3.46 11.68 5.93
CA LEU A 115 3.60 12.95 5.24
C LEU A 115 4.36 14.00 6.08
N THR A 116 4.21 13.98 7.41
CA THR A 116 4.94 14.87 8.31
C THR A 116 6.45 14.65 8.19
N ILE A 117 6.91 13.42 8.21
CA ILE A 117 8.33 13.09 8.06
C ILE A 117 8.86 13.53 6.68
N LEU A 118 8.08 13.33 5.63
CA LEU A 118 8.44 13.80 4.29
C LEU A 118 8.50 15.32 4.22
N TYR A 119 7.53 16.01 4.82
CA TYR A 119 7.46 17.47 4.86
C TYR A 119 8.65 18.06 5.62
N GLU A 120 8.98 17.52 6.79
CA GLU A 120 10.13 17.98 7.60
C GLU A 120 11.46 17.76 6.87
N SER A 121 11.58 16.66 6.11
CA SER A 121 12.76 16.41 5.29
C SER A 121 12.84 17.33 4.07
N ASN A 122 11.74 17.50 3.35
CA ASN A 122 11.63 18.36 2.18
C ASN A 122 10.17 18.74 1.92
N PRO A 123 9.73 19.98 2.24
CA PRO A 123 8.34 20.41 2.02
C PRO A 123 7.82 20.20 0.58
N SER A 124 8.70 20.27 -0.42
CA SER A 124 8.31 20.08 -1.82
C SER A 124 7.82 18.65 -2.12
N SER A 125 8.22 17.67 -1.31
CA SER A 125 7.80 16.26 -1.49
C SER A 125 6.32 16.03 -1.24
N VAL A 126 5.68 16.94 -0.51
CA VAL A 126 4.23 16.91 -0.19
C VAL A 126 3.48 18.11 -0.79
N GLY A 127 4.04 18.76 -1.82
CA GLY A 127 3.39 19.89 -2.49
C GLY A 127 3.58 21.25 -1.79
N GLY A 128 4.50 21.35 -0.81
CA GLY A 128 4.87 22.60 -0.14
C GLY A 128 4.08 22.88 1.15
N SER A 129 3.01 22.16 1.42
CA SER A 129 2.22 22.26 2.66
C SER A 129 1.61 20.93 3.02
N MET A 130 1.38 20.71 4.32
CA MET A 130 0.61 19.54 4.78
C MET A 130 -0.85 19.65 4.36
N PRO A 131 -1.51 18.54 4.01
CA PRO A 131 -2.93 18.54 3.68
C PRO A 131 -3.79 18.88 4.90
N ASP A 132 -4.91 19.53 4.65
CA ASP A 132 -5.93 19.78 5.66
C ASP A 132 -6.91 18.58 5.82
N ASP A 133 -7.88 18.71 6.71
CA ASP A 133 -8.85 17.65 7.00
C ASP A 133 -9.73 17.26 5.80
N ASN A 134 -9.94 18.17 4.85
CA ASN A 134 -10.75 17.90 3.65
C ASN A 134 -10.03 17.00 2.63
N PHE A 135 -8.73 16.78 2.81
CA PHE A 135 -7.96 15.84 1.98
C PHE A 135 -8.36 14.39 2.22
N TYR A 136 -8.85 14.07 3.41
CA TYR A 136 -9.19 12.71 3.81
C TYR A 136 -10.69 12.45 3.61
N ALA A 137 -11.02 11.38 2.88
CA ALA A 137 -12.40 10.91 2.81
C ALA A 137 -12.79 10.22 4.14
N GLU A 138 -13.97 10.54 4.64
CA GLU A 138 -14.57 9.95 5.85
C GLU A 138 -15.39 8.70 5.52
#